data_6a6d0e677c0d5e11c4fcf5677ae5cd9b
#
_entry.id   6a6d0e677c0d5e11c4fcf5677ae5cd9b
#
_cell.length_a   1.000
_cell.length_b   1.000
_cell.length_c   1.000
_cell.angle_alpha   90.00
_cell.angle_beta   90.00
_cell.angle_gamma   90.00
#
_symmetry.space_group_name_H-M   'P 1'
#
loop_
_entity.id
_entity.type
_entity.pdbx_description
1 polymer ?
#
loop_
_entity_poly.entity_id
_entity_poly.type
_entity_poly.pdbx_seq_one_letter_code
_entity_poly.pdbx_strand_id
1 'polypeptide(L)'
;MALTDSLCAHDYVVIGGGIVGISTALHLKQQQPSSSVLLIDKESKVAKHQTGHNSGVIHAGVYYEPGSLKADFCKRGALSTIEFCQKNNIPYQQPGKLLVATSPIE
;
A
#
# COMPACT_ATOMS: atom_id res chain seq x y z
N MET A 1 19.46 35.29 -23.44
CA MET A 1 18.12 34.68 -23.46
C MET A 1 18.07 33.75 -22.25
N ALA A 2 17.54 34.24 -21.12
CA ALA A 2 17.50 33.49 -19.88
C ALA A 2 16.37 32.48 -20.00
N LEU A 3 16.73 31.20 -20.04
CA LEU A 3 15.80 30.10 -19.80
C LEU A 3 15.42 30.16 -18.33
N THR A 4 14.31 30.81 -18.01
CA THR A 4 13.63 30.60 -16.75
C THR A 4 12.99 29.23 -16.86
N ASP A 5 13.77 28.20 -16.53
CA ASP A 5 13.21 26.92 -16.15
C ASP A 5 12.28 27.18 -14.97
N SER A 6 10.97 27.22 -15.26
CA SER A 6 9.97 27.09 -14.22
C SER A 6 10.15 25.67 -13.69
N LEU A 7 10.99 25.54 -12.66
CA LEU A 7 11.08 24.32 -11.87
C LEU A 7 9.65 23.99 -11.45
N CYS A 8 9.09 22.94 -12.02
CA CYS A 8 7.79 22.41 -11.59
C CYS A 8 7.99 21.91 -10.16
N ALA A 9 7.80 22.80 -9.18
CA ALA A 9 7.82 22.45 -7.78
C ALA A 9 6.52 21.69 -7.45
N HIS A 10 6.66 20.55 -6.82
CA HIS A 10 5.55 19.78 -6.27
C HIS A 10 5.62 19.80 -4.76
N ASP A 11 4.46 19.83 -4.09
CA ASP A 11 4.39 19.76 -2.62
C ASP A 11 4.88 18.41 -2.10
N TYR A 12 4.61 17.33 -2.86
CA TYR A 12 5.05 15.97 -2.55
C TYR A 12 5.57 15.25 -3.78
N VAL A 13 6.64 14.50 -3.58
CA VAL A 13 7.17 13.57 -4.60
C VAL A 13 7.19 12.16 -4.02
N VAL A 14 6.49 11.23 -4.66
CA VAL A 14 6.45 9.82 -4.30
C VAL A 14 7.28 9.03 -5.31
N ILE A 15 8.29 8.32 -4.84
CA ILE A 15 9.18 7.50 -5.67
C ILE A 15 8.76 6.05 -5.58
N GLY A 16 8.32 5.49 -6.70
CA GLY A 16 7.87 4.11 -6.84
C GLY A 16 6.37 3.97 -7.08
N GLY A 17 6.00 3.42 -8.22
CA GLY A 17 4.62 3.16 -8.66
C GLY A 17 4.09 1.79 -8.27
N GLY A 18 4.58 1.21 -7.17
CA GLY A 18 3.99 0.03 -6.55
C GLY A 18 2.81 0.39 -5.64
N ILE A 19 2.18 -0.63 -5.02
CA ILE A 19 0.99 -0.43 -4.17
C ILE A 19 1.26 0.56 -3.01
N VAL A 20 2.46 0.52 -2.42
CA VAL A 20 2.82 1.43 -1.32
C VAL A 20 2.87 2.87 -1.81
N GLY A 21 3.58 3.14 -2.92
CA GLY A 21 3.68 4.51 -3.45
C GLY A 21 2.34 5.04 -3.94
N ILE A 22 1.58 4.24 -4.68
CA ILE A 22 0.25 4.65 -5.17
C ILE A 22 -0.71 4.93 -4.02
N SER A 23 -0.77 4.05 -3.00
CA SER A 23 -1.63 4.28 -1.84
C SER A 23 -1.20 5.50 -1.03
N THR A 24 0.10 5.74 -0.90
CA THR A 24 0.63 6.95 -0.26
C THR A 24 0.21 8.21 -1.02
N ALA A 25 0.39 8.23 -2.34
CA ALA A 25 -0.02 9.36 -3.17
C ALA A 25 -1.53 9.61 -3.08
N LEU A 26 -2.34 8.55 -3.09
CA LEU A 26 -3.79 8.62 -2.93
C LEU A 26 -4.18 9.25 -1.58
N HIS A 27 -3.59 8.76 -0.49
CA HIS A 27 -3.88 9.30 0.85
C HIS A 27 -3.43 10.75 1.01
N LEU A 28 -2.27 11.13 0.46
CA LEU A 28 -1.83 12.53 0.44
C LEU A 28 -2.87 13.41 -0.26
N LYS A 29 -3.37 13.00 -1.41
CA LYS A 29 -4.42 13.75 -2.13
C LYS A 29 -5.75 13.81 -1.38
N GLN A 30 -6.11 12.75 -0.64
CA GLN A 30 -7.31 12.73 0.18
C GLN A 30 -7.19 13.64 1.40
N GLN A 31 -6.04 13.67 2.06
CA GLN A 31 -5.77 14.50 3.24
C GLN A 31 -5.54 15.97 2.87
N GLN A 32 -4.94 16.22 1.74
CA GLN A 32 -4.57 17.55 1.26
C GLN A 32 -4.97 17.71 -0.22
N PRO A 33 -6.27 17.90 -0.50
CA PRO A 33 -6.78 17.92 -1.88
C PRO A 33 -6.16 19.00 -2.79
N SER A 34 -5.73 20.13 -2.20
CA SER A 34 -5.10 21.24 -2.93
C SER A 34 -3.62 21.00 -3.23
N SER A 35 -2.95 20.06 -2.56
CA SER A 35 -1.54 19.81 -2.79
C SER A 35 -1.27 19.18 -4.16
N SER A 36 -0.12 19.49 -4.74
CA SER A 36 0.42 18.83 -5.92
C SER A 36 1.23 17.61 -5.51
N VAL A 37 0.89 16.44 -6.06
CA VAL A 37 1.58 15.17 -5.79
C VAL A 37 2.13 14.62 -7.09
N LEU A 38 3.46 14.48 -7.19
CA LEU A 38 4.14 13.82 -8.30
C LEU A 38 4.50 12.40 -7.88
N LEU A 39 4.05 11.41 -8.65
CA LEU A 39 4.49 10.03 -8.51
C LEU A 39 5.42 9.68 -9.69
N ILE A 40 6.61 9.21 -9.39
CA ILE A 40 7.59 8.80 -10.39
C ILE A 40 7.98 7.33 -10.21
N ASP A 41 8.20 6.64 -11.33
CA ASP A 41 8.70 5.26 -11.35
C ASP A 41 9.75 5.13 -12.46
N LYS A 42 10.66 4.18 -12.30
CA LYS A 42 11.63 3.84 -13.35
C LYS A 42 10.98 3.11 -14.54
N GLU A 43 9.82 2.53 -14.33
CA GLU A 43 9.08 1.79 -15.34
C GLU A 43 8.04 2.68 -16.04
N SER A 44 7.68 2.33 -17.25
CA SER A 44 6.65 3.03 -18.02
C SER A 44 5.21 2.75 -17.56
N LYS A 45 5.03 1.77 -16.67
CA LYS A 45 3.72 1.38 -16.10
C LYS A 45 3.87 1.07 -14.61
N VAL A 46 2.81 1.30 -13.87
CA VAL A 46 2.74 0.97 -12.44
C VAL A 46 2.69 -0.55 -12.19
N ALA A 47 3.02 -0.96 -10.97
CA ALA A 47 2.90 -2.35 -10.47
C ALA A 47 3.76 -3.40 -11.25
N LYS A 48 4.83 -2.98 -11.89
CA LYS A 48 5.68 -3.88 -12.70
C LYS A 48 6.57 -4.82 -11.88
N HIS A 49 6.75 -4.56 -10.61
CA HIS A 49 7.60 -5.36 -9.70
C HIS A 49 6.75 -6.14 -8.70
N GLN A 50 7.08 -6.08 -7.41
CA GLN A 50 6.48 -6.91 -6.36
C GLN A 50 4.96 -6.81 -6.26
N THR A 51 4.37 -5.66 -6.56
CA THR A 51 2.92 -5.46 -6.54
C THR A 51 2.19 -6.36 -7.54
N GLY A 52 2.77 -6.58 -8.71
CA GLY A 52 2.23 -7.48 -9.74
C GLY A 52 2.72 -8.93 -9.62
N HIS A 53 3.65 -9.23 -8.71
CA HIS A 53 4.35 -10.51 -8.61
C HIS A 53 4.46 -10.99 -7.16
N ASN A 54 3.32 -11.15 -6.50
CA ASN A 54 3.23 -11.63 -5.11
C ASN A 54 2.08 -12.65 -4.98
N SER A 55 1.86 -13.17 -3.78
CA SER A 55 0.81 -14.15 -3.51
C SER A 55 -0.61 -13.58 -3.56
N GLY A 56 -0.79 -12.28 -3.61
CA GLY A 56 -2.10 -11.62 -3.55
C GLY A 56 -2.85 -11.81 -2.22
N VAL A 57 -2.16 -12.25 -1.17
CA VAL A 57 -2.79 -12.54 0.12
C VAL A 57 -2.85 -11.30 1.00
N ILE A 58 -4.04 -10.96 1.47
CA ILE A 58 -4.24 -10.00 2.57
C ILE A 58 -3.94 -10.75 3.88
N HIS A 59 -2.76 -10.52 4.44
CA HIS A 59 -2.29 -11.24 5.61
C HIS A 59 -3.02 -10.81 6.89
N ALA A 60 -3.41 -11.80 7.71
CA ALA A 60 -4.05 -11.55 9.00
C ALA A 60 -3.09 -11.06 10.11
N GLY A 61 -1.78 -11.24 9.92
CA GLY A 61 -0.76 -10.77 10.86
C GLY A 61 -0.60 -11.57 12.15
N VAL A 62 -1.18 -12.75 12.20
CA VAL A 62 -1.23 -13.61 13.42
C VAL A 62 0.13 -14.13 13.89
N TYR A 63 1.18 -14.00 13.08
CA TYR A 63 2.55 -14.45 13.45
C TYR A 63 3.39 -13.34 14.07
N TYR A 64 2.90 -12.10 14.05
CA TYR A 64 3.69 -10.99 14.55
C TYR A 64 3.54 -10.89 16.06
N GLU A 65 4.60 -10.47 16.71
CA GLU A 65 4.63 -10.28 18.14
C GLU A 65 3.50 -9.37 18.60
N PRO A 66 2.65 -9.82 19.54
CA PRO A 66 1.56 -9.03 20.06
C PRO A 66 2.04 -7.67 20.59
N GLY A 67 1.33 -6.59 20.27
CA GLY A 67 1.69 -5.24 20.67
C GLY A 67 2.77 -4.57 19.81
N SER A 68 3.38 -5.29 18.86
CA SER A 68 4.31 -4.66 17.91
C SER A 68 3.60 -3.78 16.89
N LEU A 69 4.29 -2.74 16.42
CA LEU A 69 3.78 -1.90 15.31
C LEU A 69 3.44 -2.73 14.08
N LYS A 70 4.19 -3.78 13.82
CA LYS A 70 3.97 -4.67 12.69
C LYS A 70 2.65 -5.44 12.81
N ALA A 71 2.32 -5.93 14.01
CA ALA A 71 1.03 -6.58 14.29
C ALA A 71 -0.13 -5.60 14.13
N ASP A 72 -0.01 -4.39 14.71
CA ASP A 72 -1.04 -3.35 14.61
C ASP A 72 -1.29 -2.91 13.16
N PHE A 73 -0.23 -2.54 12.44
CA PHE A 73 -0.37 -2.11 11.05
C PHE A 73 -0.88 -3.23 10.14
N CYS A 74 -0.49 -4.47 10.36
CA CYS A 74 -0.99 -5.58 9.55
C CYS A 74 -2.50 -5.78 9.78
N LYS A 75 -2.96 -5.76 11.02
CA LYS A 75 -4.39 -5.90 11.36
C LYS A 75 -5.23 -4.76 10.77
N ARG A 76 -4.81 -3.52 11.00
CA ARG A 76 -5.50 -2.32 10.48
C ARG A 76 -5.46 -2.29 8.95
N GLY A 77 -4.31 -2.61 8.36
CA GLY A 77 -4.14 -2.66 6.92
C GLY A 77 -5.01 -3.72 6.24
N ALA A 78 -5.19 -4.88 6.87
CA ALA A 78 -6.08 -5.91 6.35
C ALA A 78 -7.53 -5.42 6.29
N LEU A 79 -8.04 -4.80 7.35
CA LEU A 79 -9.38 -4.21 7.39
C LEU A 79 -9.55 -3.11 6.34
N SER A 80 -8.62 -2.15 6.30
CA SER A 80 -8.66 -1.06 5.33
C SER A 80 -8.59 -1.55 3.88
N THR A 81 -7.84 -2.62 3.61
CA THR A 81 -7.77 -3.22 2.27
C THR A 81 -9.11 -3.84 1.88
N ILE A 82 -9.77 -4.55 2.79
CA ILE A 82 -11.10 -5.13 2.55
C ILE A 82 -12.12 -4.03 2.29
N GLU A 83 -12.15 -2.99 3.12
CA GLU A 83 -13.03 -1.82 2.92
C GLU A 83 -12.77 -1.13 1.58
N PHE A 84 -11.52 -0.96 1.20
CA PHE A 84 -11.14 -0.40 -0.09
C PHE A 84 -11.63 -1.27 -1.25
N CYS A 85 -11.49 -2.59 -1.15
CA CYS A 85 -11.99 -3.52 -2.15
C CYS A 85 -13.51 -3.41 -2.30
N GLN A 86 -14.25 -3.39 -1.18
CA GLN A 86 -15.70 -3.25 -1.18
C GLN A 86 -16.14 -1.93 -1.82
N LYS A 87 -15.53 -0.83 -1.40
CA LYS A 87 -15.86 0.51 -1.91
C LYS A 87 -15.60 0.68 -3.41
N ASN A 88 -14.60 -0.03 -3.93
CA ASN A 88 -14.19 0.09 -5.32
C ASN A 88 -14.61 -1.10 -6.20
N ASN A 89 -15.46 -2.01 -5.70
CA ASN A 89 -15.91 -3.21 -6.40
C ASN A 89 -14.75 -4.09 -6.88
N ILE A 90 -13.69 -4.20 -6.08
CA ILE A 90 -12.55 -5.07 -6.35
C ILE A 90 -12.85 -6.45 -5.77
N PRO A 91 -12.86 -7.51 -6.59
CA PRO A 91 -13.10 -8.86 -6.09
C PRO A 91 -12.06 -9.30 -5.05
N TYR A 92 -12.50 -9.87 -3.95
CA TYR A 92 -11.66 -10.52 -2.96
C TYR A 92 -12.38 -11.72 -2.36
N GLN A 93 -11.62 -12.63 -1.76
CA GLN A 93 -12.15 -13.81 -1.07
C GLN A 93 -11.61 -13.85 0.35
N GLN A 94 -12.42 -14.36 1.28
CA GLN A 94 -12.03 -14.55 2.67
C GLN A 94 -12.21 -16.04 3.07
N PRO A 95 -11.32 -16.91 2.57
CA PRO A 95 -11.45 -18.37 2.79
C PRO A 95 -11.14 -18.81 4.24
N GLY A 96 -10.63 -17.89 5.06
CA GLY A 96 -10.11 -18.20 6.38
C GLY A 96 -8.65 -18.67 6.34
N LYS A 97 -8.12 -19.01 7.52
CA LYS A 97 -6.78 -19.52 7.70
C LYS A 97 -6.76 -20.56 8.83
N LEU A 98 -6.16 -21.71 8.54
CA LEU A 98 -5.87 -22.72 9.55
C LEU A 98 -4.42 -22.53 10.03
N LEU A 99 -4.26 -22.41 11.34
CA LEU A 99 -2.97 -22.45 12.01
C LEU A 99 -2.91 -23.75 12.82
N VAL A 100 -1.88 -24.54 12.59
CA VAL A 100 -1.67 -25.80 13.28
C VAL A 100 -0.40 -25.67 14.09
N ALA A 101 -0.51 -25.79 15.42
CA ALA A 101 0.63 -25.92 16.30
C ALA A 101 1.29 -27.29 16.09
N THR A 102 2.60 -27.32 15.98
CA THR A 102 3.39 -28.54 15.82
C THR A 102 4.06 -28.97 17.13
N SER A 103 3.98 -28.11 18.13
CA SER A 103 4.49 -28.39 19.49
C SER A 103 3.63 -27.70 20.55
N PRO A 104 3.66 -28.15 21.82
CA PRO A 104 2.92 -27.54 22.91
C PRO A 104 3.33 -26.10 23.26
N ILE A 105 4.43 -25.62 22.69
CA ILE A 105 4.99 -24.29 22.96
C ILE A 105 4.57 -23.26 21.87
N GLU A 106 4.08 -23.72 20.74
CA GLU A 106 3.53 -22.92 19.67
C GLU A 106 2.04 -22.60 19.90
#